data_0633d494d4b49721727b5c196930feb2
#
_entry.id   0633d494d4b49721727b5c196930feb2
#
_cell.length_a   1.000
_cell.length_b   1.000
_cell.length_c   1.000
_cell.angle_alpha   90.00
_cell.angle_beta   90.00
_cell.angle_gamma   90.00
#
_symmetry.space_group_name_H-M   'P 1'
#
loop_
_entity.id
_entity.type
_entity.pdbx_description
1 polymer ?
#
loop_
_entity_poly.entity_id
_entity_poly.type
_entity_poly.pdbx_seq_one_letter_code
_entity_poly.pdbx_strand_id
1 'polypeptide(L)'
;RSVVLPTADLLVSKTAEPVPATAGQPLTYFIQNVNNGPDTARDAVLIDAVPAQLLVPEYSLNSGATWQPWTGSQPLGDIPAGVSVTVLLRGMMDPSATGSITNTASVSSSTYDPDLSNNTDTVDVPIGEEADLSLVKTGAPKPARPGELVTYTLAAANAGPSSAVNVVLEDPQPPLLNNLEWSLDNGGSWQPWTPSLPL
;
A
#
# COMPACT_ATOMS: atom_id res chain seq x y z
N ARG A 1 23.42 -11.50 -50.68
CA ARG A 1 23.74 -11.96 -49.33
C ARG A 1 22.60 -11.54 -48.42
N SER A 2 21.97 -12.51 -47.77
CA SER A 2 20.95 -12.27 -46.77
C SER A 2 21.67 -12.12 -45.41
N VAL A 3 21.33 -11.09 -44.67
CA VAL A 3 21.80 -10.90 -43.30
C VAL A 3 20.66 -11.38 -42.39
N VAL A 4 20.97 -12.35 -41.52
CA VAL A 4 20.06 -12.75 -40.43
C VAL A 4 20.25 -11.74 -39.33
N LEU A 5 19.18 -11.06 -38.94
CA LEU A 5 19.19 -10.15 -37.79
C LEU A 5 19.04 -10.95 -36.49
N PRO A 6 19.70 -10.54 -35.40
CA PRO A 6 19.49 -11.15 -34.09
C PRO A 6 18.02 -11.06 -33.68
N THR A 7 17.52 -12.12 -33.04
CA THR A 7 16.16 -12.19 -32.50
C THR A 7 16.19 -12.61 -31.04
N ALA A 8 15.49 -11.84 -30.20
CA ALA A 8 15.21 -12.19 -28.82
C ALA A 8 13.72 -12.56 -28.67
N ASP A 9 13.36 -13.13 -27.53
CA ASP A 9 11.97 -13.40 -27.15
C ASP A 9 11.87 -13.14 -25.64
N LEU A 10 11.54 -11.88 -25.29
CA LEU A 10 11.44 -11.47 -23.90
C LEU A 10 10.04 -11.80 -23.38
N LEU A 11 10.00 -12.53 -22.28
CA LEU A 11 8.80 -12.83 -21.51
C LEU A 11 8.89 -12.17 -20.14
N VAL A 12 7.83 -11.50 -19.70
CA VAL A 12 7.69 -11.05 -18.31
C VAL A 12 6.60 -11.87 -17.62
N SER A 13 6.85 -12.25 -16.36
CA SER A 13 5.84 -12.78 -15.46
C SER A 13 5.85 -12.01 -14.15
N LYS A 14 4.66 -11.74 -13.60
CA LYS A 14 4.46 -10.89 -12.43
C LYS A 14 3.56 -11.59 -11.43
N THR A 15 4.01 -11.69 -10.18
CA THR A 15 3.23 -12.16 -9.04
C THR A 15 3.33 -11.18 -7.90
N ALA A 16 2.50 -11.34 -6.88
CA ALA A 16 2.48 -10.47 -5.69
C ALA A 16 2.36 -11.27 -4.40
N GLU A 17 2.90 -10.75 -3.31
CA GLU A 17 2.74 -11.28 -1.95
C GLU A 17 2.69 -10.12 -0.94
N PRO A 18 1.78 -10.21 0.06
CA PRO A 18 0.72 -11.22 0.26
C PRO A 18 -0.47 -11.05 -0.69
N VAL A 19 -1.27 -12.11 -0.89
CA VAL A 19 -2.56 -12.06 -1.58
C VAL A 19 -3.61 -12.75 -0.70
N PRO A 20 -4.63 -12.03 -0.21
CA PRO A 20 -4.89 -10.59 -0.39
C PRO A 20 -3.81 -9.71 0.25
N ALA A 21 -3.63 -8.50 -0.26
CA ALA A 21 -2.88 -7.46 0.42
C ALA A 21 -3.71 -6.86 1.57
N THR A 22 -3.06 -6.25 2.56
CA THR A 22 -3.75 -5.53 3.64
C THR A 22 -3.43 -4.04 3.55
N ALA A 23 -4.45 -3.18 3.56
CA ALA A 23 -4.28 -1.73 3.59
C ALA A 23 -3.41 -1.32 4.81
N GLY A 24 -2.40 -0.48 4.57
CA GLY A 24 -1.41 -0.08 5.57
C GLY A 24 -0.26 -1.07 5.79
N GLN A 25 -0.22 -2.22 5.09
CA GLN A 25 0.86 -3.21 5.17
C GLN A 25 1.71 -3.25 3.90
N PRO A 26 2.93 -3.82 3.94
CA PRO A 26 3.77 -3.98 2.75
C PRO A 26 3.16 -4.92 1.72
N LEU A 27 3.33 -4.59 0.44
CA LEU A 27 3.08 -5.47 -0.70
C LEU A 27 4.35 -5.57 -1.54
N THR A 28 4.70 -6.77 -1.99
CA THR A 28 5.86 -7.02 -2.86
C THR A 28 5.41 -7.70 -4.14
N TYR A 29 5.83 -7.16 -5.27
CA TYR A 29 5.74 -7.79 -6.59
C TYR A 29 7.06 -8.49 -6.93
N PHE A 30 6.94 -9.68 -7.53
CA PHE A 30 8.04 -10.46 -8.08
C PHE A 30 7.90 -10.42 -9.60
N ILE A 31 8.84 -9.77 -10.28
CA ILE A 31 8.80 -9.55 -11.72
C ILE A 31 9.98 -10.29 -12.35
N GLN A 32 9.70 -11.40 -13.01
CA GLN A 32 10.70 -12.19 -13.71
C GLN A 32 10.70 -11.84 -15.19
N ASN A 33 11.86 -11.48 -15.73
CA ASN A 33 12.10 -11.16 -17.12
C ASN A 33 13.00 -12.23 -17.71
N VAL A 34 12.54 -12.96 -18.70
CA VAL A 34 13.23 -14.11 -19.30
C VAL A 34 13.46 -13.83 -20.78
N ASN A 35 14.64 -14.18 -21.31
CA ASN A 35 14.86 -14.20 -22.74
C ASN A 35 14.83 -15.64 -23.26
N ASN A 36 13.74 -16.05 -23.90
CA ASN A 36 13.54 -17.36 -24.53
C ASN A 36 14.06 -17.43 -25.97
N GLY A 37 14.52 -16.30 -26.50
CA GLY A 37 15.01 -16.21 -27.87
C GLY A 37 16.39 -16.82 -28.06
N PRO A 38 16.82 -17.01 -29.30
CA PRO A 38 18.13 -17.61 -29.61
C PRO A 38 19.29 -16.64 -29.39
N ASP A 39 19.03 -15.31 -29.42
CA ASP A 39 20.08 -14.31 -29.31
C ASP A 39 19.90 -13.45 -28.04
N THR A 40 20.93 -12.69 -27.70
CA THR A 40 20.92 -11.77 -26.56
C THR A 40 19.91 -10.63 -26.79
N ALA A 41 19.02 -10.43 -25.83
CA ALA A 41 18.20 -9.22 -25.72
C ALA A 41 19.08 -8.07 -25.20
N ARG A 42 19.44 -7.12 -26.05
CA ARG A 42 20.33 -6.01 -25.70
C ARG A 42 19.54 -4.84 -25.13
N ASP A 43 20.18 -4.16 -24.16
CA ASP A 43 19.62 -2.95 -23.56
C ASP A 43 18.19 -3.18 -23.03
N ALA A 44 17.95 -4.32 -22.37
CA ALA A 44 16.63 -4.65 -21.87
C ALA A 44 16.21 -3.65 -20.78
N VAL A 45 14.94 -3.24 -20.81
CA VAL A 45 14.35 -2.29 -19.86
C VAL A 45 13.01 -2.84 -19.35
N LEU A 46 12.87 -2.88 -18.03
CA LEU A 46 11.60 -3.11 -17.35
C LEU A 46 10.90 -1.76 -17.13
N ILE A 47 9.60 -1.71 -17.41
CA ILE A 47 8.72 -0.58 -17.12
C ILE A 47 7.56 -1.10 -16.28
N ASP A 48 7.25 -0.37 -15.20
CA ASP A 48 6.13 -0.68 -14.31
C ASP A 48 5.58 0.62 -13.74
N ALA A 49 4.39 1.00 -14.19
CA ALA A 49 3.66 2.18 -13.70
C ALA A 49 2.91 1.80 -12.42
N VAL A 50 3.62 1.78 -11.29
CA VAL A 50 3.08 1.41 -9.99
C VAL A 50 1.82 2.22 -9.66
N PRO A 51 0.71 1.58 -9.27
CA PRO A 51 -0.51 2.27 -8.85
C PRO A 51 -0.30 3.18 -7.63
N ALA A 52 -1.06 4.28 -7.58
CA ALA A 52 -0.93 5.29 -6.51
C ALA A 52 -1.22 4.76 -5.09
N GLN A 53 -1.95 3.64 -4.98
CA GLN A 53 -2.21 2.97 -3.70
C GLN A 53 -0.96 2.30 -3.09
N LEU A 54 0.12 2.09 -3.86
CA LEU A 54 1.39 1.60 -3.35
C LEU A 54 2.34 2.77 -3.09
N LEU A 55 2.51 3.13 -1.82
CA LEU A 55 3.28 4.29 -1.38
C LEU A 55 4.77 3.97 -1.28
N VAL A 56 5.61 4.96 -1.56
CA VAL A 56 7.08 4.88 -1.44
C VAL A 56 7.64 3.61 -2.11
N PRO A 57 7.38 3.40 -3.41
CA PRO A 57 7.83 2.17 -4.08
C PRO A 57 9.36 2.11 -4.19
N GLU A 58 9.89 0.92 -3.91
CA GLU A 58 11.31 0.60 -3.98
C GLU A 58 11.52 -0.70 -4.76
N TYR A 59 12.68 -0.86 -5.41
CA TYR A 59 13.05 -2.08 -6.12
C TYR A 59 14.36 -2.68 -5.65
N SER A 60 14.54 -3.98 -5.91
CA SER A 60 15.76 -4.72 -5.66
C SER A 60 16.08 -5.65 -6.84
N LEU A 61 17.37 -5.70 -7.23
CA LEU A 61 17.92 -6.62 -8.23
C LEU A 61 18.72 -7.78 -7.58
N ASN A 62 18.80 -7.82 -6.25
CA ASN A 62 19.62 -8.78 -5.50
C ASN A 62 18.81 -9.51 -4.42
N SER A 63 17.59 -9.92 -4.77
CA SER A 63 16.68 -10.70 -3.92
C SER A 63 16.37 -10.03 -2.58
N GLY A 64 16.28 -8.69 -2.55
CA GLY A 64 15.93 -7.93 -1.36
C GLY A 64 17.09 -7.57 -0.44
N ALA A 65 18.34 -7.87 -0.83
CA ALA A 65 19.50 -7.51 -0.02
C ALA A 65 19.73 -5.98 0.06
N THR A 66 19.41 -5.25 -1.00
CA THR A 66 19.40 -3.79 -1.04
C THR A 66 18.20 -3.28 -1.82
N TRP A 67 17.72 -2.10 -1.45
CA TRP A 67 16.55 -1.46 -2.06
C TRP A 67 16.88 -0.05 -2.52
N GLN A 68 16.30 0.36 -3.64
CA GLN A 68 16.43 1.70 -4.21
C GLN A 68 15.05 2.24 -4.60
N PRO A 69 14.84 3.56 -4.58
CA PRO A 69 13.58 4.15 -4.99
C PRO A 69 13.20 3.76 -6.41
N TRP A 70 11.95 3.36 -6.62
CA TRP A 70 11.41 3.07 -7.94
C TRP A 70 10.97 4.34 -8.64
N THR A 71 11.38 4.52 -9.91
CA THR A 71 11.08 5.71 -10.72
C THR A 71 10.26 5.43 -11.98
N GLY A 72 9.66 4.22 -12.06
CA GLY A 72 8.80 3.81 -13.18
C GLY A 72 9.48 2.92 -14.22
N SER A 73 10.81 2.87 -14.25
CA SER A 73 11.58 1.98 -15.14
C SER A 73 12.92 1.60 -14.56
N GLN A 74 13.44 0.43 -14.97
CA GLN A 74 14.76 -0.08 -14.59
C GLN A 74 15.47 -0.68 -15.80
N PRO A 75 16.63 -0.16 -16.22
CA PRO A 75 17.51 -0.83 -17.14
C PRO A 75 18.00 -2.16 -16.53
N LEU A 76 17.80 -3.26 -17.28
CA LEU A 76 18.23 -4.60 -16.90
C LEU A 76 19.58 -4.99 -17.58
N GLY A 77 20.03 -4.20 -18.55
CA GLY A 77 21.20 -4.50 -19.39
C GLY A 77 20.92 -5.59 -20.40
N ASP A 78 21.96 -6.27 -20.86
CA ASP A 78 21.85 -7.36 -21.83
C ASP A 78 21.37 -8.64 -21.12
N ILE A 79 20.34 -9.28 -21.64
CA ILE A 79 19.83 -10.57 -21.14
C ILE A 79 20.17 -11.65 -22.19
N PRO A 80 21.18 -12.51 -21.93
CA PRO A 80 21.53 -13.60 -22.86
C PRO A 80 20.38 -14.59 -23.06
N ALA A 81 20.43 -15.34 -24.15
CA ALA A 81 19.49 -16.43 -24.45
C ALA A 81 19.40 -17.42 -23.27
N GLY A 82 18.19 -17.76 -22.83
CA GLY A 82 17.89 -18.67 -21.73
C GLY A 82 18.15 -18.09 -20.33
N VAL A 83 18.53 -16.82 -20.19
CA VAL A 83 18.80 -16.17 -18.90
C VAL A 83 17.57 -15.40 -18.43
N SER A 84 17.35 -15.36 -17.11
CA SER A 84 16.33 -14.56 -16.46
C SER A 84 16.90 -13.53 -15.49
N VAL A 85 16.22 -12.39 -15.40
CA VAL A 85 16.49 -11.33 -14.41
C VAL A 85 15.23 -11.11 -13.60
N THR A 86 15.32 -11.24 -12.27
CA THR A 86 14.21 -10.98 -11.36
C THR A 86 14.36 -9.61 -10.71
N VAL A 87 13.31 -8.84 -10.75
CA VAL A 87 13.17 -7.56 -10.02
C VAL A 87 12.12 -7.74 -8.94
N LEU A 88 12.48 -7.43 -7.71
CA LEU A 88 11.50 -7.24 -6.63
C LEU A 88 11.08 -5.78 -6.61
N LEU A 89 9.79 -5.52 -6.53
CA LEU A 89 9.22 -4.18 -6.40
C LEU A 89 8.27 -4.18 -5.22
N ARG A 90 8.50 -3.34 -4.22
CA ARG A 90 7.68 -3.27 -3.00
C ARG A 90 7.28 -1.85 -2.66
N GLY A 91 6.26 -1.72 -1.82
CA GLY A 91 5.85 -0.48 -1.19
C GLY A 91 4.88 -0.74 -0.06
N MET A 92 4.46 0.33 0.63
CA MET A 92 3.40 0.26 1.63
C MET A 92 2.06 0.49 0.95
N MET A 93 1.08 -0.36 1.23
CA MET A 93 -0.29 -0.09 0.80
C MET A 93 -0.82 1.15 1.52
N ASP A 94 -1.52 2.02 0.81
CA ASP A 94 -2.23 3.14 1.44
C ASP A 94 -3.19 2.59 2.50
N PRO A 95 -3.14 3.08 3.77
CA PRO A 95 -4.04 2.61 4.82
C PRO A 95 -5.53 2.79 4.52
N SER A 96 -5.88 3.67 3.59
CA SER A 96 -7.25 3.92 3.13
C SER A 96 -7.63 3.16 1.85
N ALA A 97 -6.71 2.35 1.29
CA ALA A 97 -6.98 1.59 0.07
C ALA A 97 -8.04 0.51 0.29
N THR A 98 -8.95 0.37 -0.66
CA THR A 98 -10.05 -0.60 -0.66
C THR A 98 -10.18 -1.29 -2.02
N GLY A 99 -10.91 -2.39 -2.09
CA GLY A 99 -11.20 -3.09 -3.34
C GLY A 99 -10.04 -3.95 -3.85
N SER A 100 -9.36 -3.56 -4.91
CA SER A 100 -8.18 -4.25 -5.46
C SER A 100 -7.15 -3.28 -6.01
N ILE A 101 -5.91 -3.75 -6.13
CA ILE A 101 -4.81 -3.05 -6.79
C ILE A 101 -4.37 -3.86 -8.00
N THR A 102 -4.49 -3.26 -9.19
CA THR A 102 -4.06 -3.86 -10.46
C THR A 102 -2.75 -3.22 -10.88
N ASN A 103 -1.71 -4.02 -11.12
CA ASN A 103 -0.41 -3.53 -11.53
C ASN A 103 0.13 -4.31 -12.74
N THR A 104 0.65 -3.58 -13.74
CA THR A 104 1.14 -4.10 -15.00
C THR A 104 2.62 -3.79 -15.17
N ALA A 105 3.39 -4.80 -15.52
CA ALA A 105 4.79 -4.68 -15.93
C ALA A 105 4.95 -4.98 -17.40
N SER A 106 5.93 -4.34 -18.04
CA SER A 106 6.34 -4.63 -19.42
C SER A 106 7.86 -4.62 -19.57
N VAL A 107 8.38 -5.43 -20.48
CA VAL A 107 9.81 -5.50 -20.78
C VAL A 107 10.02 -5.28 -22.30
N SER A 108 11.12 -4.62 -22.63
CA SER A 108 11.53 -4.38 -24.01
C SER A 108 13.03 -4.43 -24.16
N SER A 109 13.54 -4.61 -25.41
CA SER A 109 14.96 -4.54 -25.72
C SER A 109 15.21 -3.87 -27.06
N SER A 110 16.46 -3.55 -27.38
CA SER A 110 16.86 -3.07 -28.70
C SER A 110 17.01 -4.20 -29.74
N THR A 111 17.07 -5.47 -29.31
CA THR A 111 17.03 -6.64 -30.18
C THR A 111 15.58 -6.90 -30.62
N TYR A 112 15.40 -7.24 -31.92
CA TYR A 112 14.07 -7.54 -32.45
C TYR A 112 13.45 -8.74 -31.73
N ASP A 113 12.22 -8.55 -31.25
CA ASP A 113 11.38 -9.56 -30.60
C ASP A 113 10.16 -9.82 -31.49
N PRO A 114 9.99 -11.05 -32.02
CA PRO A 114 8.89 -11.38 -32.91
C PRO A 114 7.54 -11.58 -32.19
N ASP A 115 7.53 -11.81 -30.85
CA ASP A 115 6.32 -12.04 -30.07
C ASP A 115 6.21 -11.05 -28.91
N LEU A 116 5.67 -9.88 -29.18
CA LEU A 116 5.45 -8.86 -28.15
C LEU A 116 4.24 -9.14 -27.24
N SER A 117 3.50 -10.22 -27.47
CA SER A 117 2.30 -10.54 -26.67
C SER A 117 2.63 -11.06 -25.27
N ASN A 118 3.84 -11.58 -25.06
CA ASN A 118 4.35 -12.09 -23.78
C ASN A 118 5.26 -11.07 -23.02
N ASN A 119 5.48 -9.89 -23.61
CA ASN A 119 6.31 -8.84 -23.03
C ASN A 119 5.59 -7.99 -21.95
N THR A 120 4.35 -8.33 -21.65
CA THR A 120 3.53 -7.61 -20.66
C THR A 120 2.77 -8.60 -19.79
N ASP A 121 2.76 -8.37 -18.48
CA ASP A 121 1.98 -9.15 -17.52
C ASP A 121 1.33 -8.25 -16.46
N THR A 122 0.15 -8.65 -16.00
CA THR A 122 -0.70 -7.89 -15.09
C THR A 122 -1.13 -8.78 -13.94
N VAL A 123 -1.01 -8.27 -12.71
CA VAL A 123 -1.54 -8.92 -11.51
C VAL A 123 -2.59 -8.03 -10.86
N ASP A 124 -3.71 -8.62 -10.46
CA ASP A 124 -4.76 -8.01 -9.66
C ASP A 124 -4.73 -8.62 -8.25
N VAL A 125 -4.61 -7.75 -7.23
CA VAL A 125 -4.47 -8.15 -5.84
C VAL A 125 -5.63 -7.58 -5.04
N PRO A 126 -6.53 -8.40 -4.48
CA PRO A 126 -7.57 -7.94 -3.56
C PRO A 126 -6.95 -7.28 -2.32
N ILE A 127 -7.62 -6.24 -1.80
CA ILE A 127 -7.19 -5.49 -0.62
C ILE A 127 -8.13 -5.82 0.54
N GLY A 128 -7.55 -6.33 1.65
CA GLY A 128 -8.24 -6.47 2.93
C GLY A 128 -8.02 -5.23 3.80
N GLU A 129 -8.94 -5.01 4.73
CA GLU A 129 -8.91 -3.90 5.68
C GLU A 129 -8.93 -4.45 7.11
N GLU A 130 -8.04 -3.94 7.97
CA GLU A 130 -7.92 -4.35 9.37
C GLU A 130 -7.76 -3.11 10.26
N ALA A 131 -8.83 -2.71 10.98
CA ALA A 131 -8.80 -1.67 12.01
C ALA A 131 -8.94 -2.28 13.40
N ASP A 132 -8.26 -1.71 14.39
CA ASP A 132 -8.33 -2.12 15.80
C ASP A 132 -8.57 -0.89 16.66
N LEU A 133 -9.85 -0.63 16.95
CA LEU A 133 -10.29 0.54 17.71
C LEU A 133 -10.27 0.26 19.21
N SER A 134 -9.71 1.20 19.96
CA SER A 134 -9.73 1.22 21.42
C SER A 134 -10.20 2.57 21.95
N LEU A 135 -10.80 2.56 23.14
CA LEU A 135 -11.27 3.76 23.85
C LEU A 135 -10.83 3.73 25.31
N VAL A 136 -10.18 4.79 25.75
CA VAL A 136 -9.85 5.00 27.17
C VAL A 136 -10.60 6.23 27.67
N LYS A 137 -11.37 6.07 28.77
CA LYS A 137 -12.09 7.16 29.42
C LYS A 137 -11.50 7.43 30.84
N THR A 138 -11.13 8.67 31.08
CA THR A 138 -10.69 9.15 32.39
C THR A 138 -11.54 10.34 32.82
N GLY A 139 -11.56 10.65 34.14
CA GLY A 139 -12.34 11.77 34.66
C GLY A 139 -11.64 12.46 35.83
N ALA A 140 -11.81 13.78 35.92
CA ALA A 140 -11.28 14.60 37.01
C ALA A 140 -12.28 15.73 37.36
N PRO A 141 -12.37 16.15 38.65
CA PRO A 141 -11.67 15.62 39.83
C PRO A 141 -12.19 14.25 40.27
N LYS A 142 -11.39 13.52 41.05
CA LYS A 142 -11.78 12.22 41.60
C LYS A 142 -11.30 12.11 43.06
N PRO A 143 -12.20 12.15 44.07
CA PRO A 143 -13.67 12.21 43.93
C PRO A 143 -14.17 13.59 43.52
N ALA A 144 -15.29 13.62 42.78
CA ALA A 144 -16.03 14.83 42.47
C ALA A 144 -17.04 15.15 43.60
N ARG A 145 -17.33 16.44 43.81
CA ARG A 145 -18.31 16.93 44.81
C ARG A 145 -19.53 17.54 44.11
N PRO A 146 -20.71 17.54 44.73
CA PRO A 146 -21.87 18.24 44.14
C PRO A 146 -21.55 19.70 43.81
N GLY A 147 -21.86 20.13 42.60
CA GLY A 147 -21.60 21.49 42.08
C GLY A 147 -20.21 21.71 41.49
N GLU A 148 -19.33 20.73 41.52
CA GLU A 148 -18.03 20.81 40.81
C GLU A 148 -18.16 20.47 39.34
N LEU A 149 -17.34 21.16 38.53
CA LEU A 149 -17.17 20.79 37.11
C LEU A 149 -16.37 19.50 37.02
N VAL A 150 -16.90 18.52 36.32
CA VAL A 150 -16.21 17.26 36.01
C VAL A 150 -15.84 17.24 34.53
N THR A 151 -14.58 16.99 34.23
CA THR A 151 -14.10 16.81 32.88
C THR A 151 -13.78 15.35 32.65
N TYR A 152 -14.34 14.75 31.60
CA TYR A 152 -13.95 13.44 31.10
C TYR A 152 -13.04 13.62 29.89
N THR A 153 -11.98 12.84 29.80
CA THR A 153 -11.16 12.70 28.63
C THR A 153 -11.41 11.33 28.03
N LEU A 154 -11.83 11.30 26.76
CA LEU A 154 -12.05 10.11 25.97
C LEU A 154 -10.97 10.05 24.88
N ALA A 155 -10.05 9.11 25.00
CA ALA A 155 -8.99 8.91 24.01
C ALA A 155 -9.32 7.69 23.16
N ALA A 156 -9.73 7.92 21.92
CA ALA A 156 -9.93 6.88 20.91
C ALA A 156 -8.62 6.68 20.13
N ALA A 157 -8.27 5.44 19.84
CA ALA A 157 -7.10 5.09 19.05
C ALA A 157 -7.42 3.93 18.10
N ASN A 158 -6.75 3.92 16.95
CA ASN A 158 -6.75 2.81 16.01
C ASN A 158 -5.34 2.21 15.99
N ALA A 159 -5.18 0.98 16.49
CA ALA A 159 -3.93 0.23 16.47
C ALA A 159 -3.81 -0.71 15.26
N GLY A 160 -4.85 -0.81 14.44
CA GLY A 160 -4.83 -1.60 13.22
C GLY A 160 -4.05 -0.91 12.09
N PRO A 161 -3.61 -1.66 11.08
CA PRO A 161 -2.85 -1.13 9.95
C PRO A 161 -3.71 -0.27 9.02
N SER A 162 -5.01 -0.59 8.90
CA SER A 162 -5.91 0.12 7.99
C SER A 162 -6.61 1.29 8.68
N SER A 163 -7.02 2.28 7.88
CA SER A 163 -7.86 3.38 8.37
C SER A 163 -9.19 2.86 8.87
N ALA A 164 -9.61 3.31 10.05
CA ALA A 164 -10.97 3.10 10.51
C ALA A 164 -11.89 4.15 9.90
N VAL A 165 -12.96 3.73 9.24
CA VAL A 165 -13.92 4.61 8.59
C VAL A 165 -15.27 4.61 9.32
N ASN A 166 -16.00 5.75 9.26
CA ASN A 166 -17.30 5.92 9.91
C ASN A 166 -17.26 5.63 11.42
N VAL A 167 -16.20 6.05 12.08
CA VAL A 167 -16.05 5.89 13.53
C VAL A 167 -17.07 6.77 14.26
N VAL A 168 -17.78 6.18 15.22
CA VAL A 168 -18.74 6.90 16.07
C VAL A 168 -18.37 6.67 17.53
N LEU A 169 -18.24 7.76 18.28
CA LEU A 169 -18.07 7.73 19.73
C LEU A 169 -19.44 7.81 20.40
N GLU A 170 -19.77 6.83 21.22
CA GLU A 170 -20.98 6.83 22.04
C GLU A 170 -20.62 6.94 23.53
N ASP A 171 -21.22 7.92 24.20
CA ASP A 171 -21.07 8.10 25.64
C ASP A 171 -22.39 8.59 26.25
N PRO A 172 -23.24 7.67 26.77
CA PRO A 172 -24.50 8.02 27.38
C PRO A 172 -24.32 8.98 28.56
N GLN A 173 -25.19 9.99 28.64
CA GLN A 173 -25.15 10.96 29.72
C GLN A 173 -25.32 10.27 31.07
N PRO A 174 -24.37 10.44 32.05
CA PRO A 174 -24.55 9.98 33.39
C PRO A 174 -25.73 10.74 34.08
N PRO A 175 -26.56 10.05 34.87
CA PRO A 175 -27.83 10.62 35.38
C PRO A 175 -27.64 11.78 36.39
N LEU A 176 -26.45 12.01 36.86
CA LEU A 176 -26.14 13.07 37.84
C LEU A 176 -25.36 14.25 37.25
N LEU A 177 -25.11 14.25 35.96
CA LEU A 177 -24.43 15.34 35.26
C LEU A 177 -25.43 16.13 34.40
N ASN A 178 -25.31 17.47 34.47
CA ASN A 178 -26.13 18.39 33.69
C ASN A 178 -25.24 19.28 32.81
N ASN A 179 -25.80 19.85 31.75
CA ASN A 179 -25.11 20.78 30.85
C ASN A 179 -23.80 20.20 30.29
N LEU A 180 -23.87 18.98 29.73
CA LEU A 180 -22.71 18.35 29.10
C LEU A 180 -22.34 19.08 27.83
N GLU A 181 -21.02 19.26 27.66
CA GLU A 181 -20.40 19.81 26.47
C GLU A 181 -19.22 18.91 26.04
N TRP A 182 -18.83 18.96 24.80
CA TRP A 182 -17.68 18.24 24.27
C TRP A 182 -16.73 19.19 23.53
N SER A 183 -15.45 18.80 23.44
CA SER A 183 -14.39 19.52 22.74
C SER A 183 -13.49 18.53 22.01
N LEU A 184 -13.08 18.82 20.77
CA LEU A 184 -12.08 18.08 20.00
C LEU A 184 -10.72 18.81 19.96
N ASP A 185 -10.60 19.98 20.59
CA ASP A 185 -9.42 20.84 20.56
C ASP A 185 -8.82 21.09 21.96
N ASN A 186 -8.88 20.06 22.81
CA ASN A 186 -8.37 20.11 24.19
C ASN A 186 -8.99 21.25 25.04
N GLY A 187 -10.27 21.55 24.84
CA GLY A 187 -10.99 22.58 25.59
C GLY A 187 -10.86 23.98 25.05
N GLY A 188 -10.34 24.17 23.85
CA GLY A 188 -10.29 25.46 23.18
C GLY A 188 -11.67 25.97 22.75
N SER A 189 -12.56 25.06 22.37
CA SER A 189 -13.98 25.31 22.09
C SER A 189 -14.85 24.19 22.62
N TRP A 190 -16.08 24.54 23.05
CA TRP A 190 -17.03 23.61 23.63
C TRP A 190 -18.37 23.65 22.88
N GLN A 191 -18.96 22.49 22.67
CA GLN A 191 -20.25 22.31 21.98
C GLN A 191 -21.20 21.49 22.86
N PRO A 192 -22.52 21.71 22.77
CA PRO A 192 -23.50 20.89 23.50
C PRO A 192 -23.31 19.40 23.18
N TRP A 193 -23.33 18.56 24.22
CA TRP A 193 -23.13 17.12 24.07
C TRP A 193 -24.32 16.49 23.31
N THR A 194 -23.99 15.60 22.40
CA THR A 194 -24.91 14.65 21.79
C THR A 194 -24.49 13.22 22.18
N PRO A 195 -25.42 12.26 22.40
CA PRO A 195 -25.07 10.91 22.86
C PRO A 195 -24.13 10.14 21.92
N SER A 196 -24.04 10.55 20.67
CA SER A 196 -23.14 9.99 19.66
C SER A 196 -22.43 11.11 18.91
N LEU A 197 -21.13 10.94 18.68
CA LEU A 197 -20.26 11.88 17.97
C LEU A 197 -19.52 11.15 16.85
N PRO A 198 -19.73 11.49 15.57
CA PRO A 198 -18.88 11.00 14.49
C PRO A 198 -17.46 11.60 14.62
N LEU A 199 -16.46 10.78 14.40
CA LEU A 199 -15.03 11.14 14.46
C LEU A 199 -14.38 11.09 13.09
#